data_421f6a3510a2d2121a6d3b9d81769df3
#
_entry.id   421f6a3510a2d2121a6d3b9d81769df3
#
_cell.length_a   1.000
_cell.length_b   1.000
_cell.length_c   1.000
_cell.angle_alpha   90.00
_cell.angle_beta   90.00
_cell.angle_gamma   90.00
#
_symmetry.space_group_name_H-M   'P 1'
#
loop_
_entity.id
_entity.type
_entity.pdbx_description
1 polymer ?
#
loop_
_entity_poly.entity_id
_entity_poly.type
_entity_poly.pdbx_seq_one_letter_code
_entity_poly.pdbx_strand_id
1 'polypeptide(L)'
;MSFLFAAKYRYYYDADSAAIIDNLNHNIPRKITKCEHGMTCIFKDMIETEPCCYWNRLVFDEIETGLQKLLSDNPSVTVEDDQFELFIAGYNAYVQVTKVIQDLSPLNDSPAIKNRQYRIPTYISIVEGCLTNLFHFITLLLNQASEKDYASTYKLKPLCEILEKNGFKSLTEHVNINIRNAINHGGIVFEEDGQKINFRYTEKNRSIVSTLNAYEFDQLITDVYDTASALVLGISVILNNNWNIVHVDKSKKSFAAFSLLGMELSIPQVRCRYISEAPNGTQLNAEFWVQNTDRTYIMQTAIELAILIYSQYNDFEKYYISFSNERLATSWLRFTNQEVNDMVNNKRELSVVLSDAIQKKEVLVFNPSTVEVDLQEIKYFRFPNYQCSDYKINQIEDASLDDRKRLKCRLYIGDTTDKAEILEIIRKSIEWLKTVKNVDSPTIHRKSGTMEADALYINVYRYDARKNKELLPSNENFVCFVDYNASGKTTLVNGGLPRKIWSHFHHEKVGQIDIAWREGKYTIRSVRKIGANELCPCGSGLKFKKCCRGKGIYD
;
A
#
# COMPACT_ATOMS: atom_id res chain seq x y z
N MET A 1 -5.89 -3.69 -24.68
CA MET A 1 -5.48 -4.16 -23.36
C MET A 1 -4.65 -5.42 -23.53
N SER A 2 -3.48 -5.51 -22.92
CA SER A 2 -2.63 -6.68 -23.09
C SER A 2 -3.27 -7.92 -22.46
N PHE A 3 -2.87 -9.09 -22.95
CA PHE A 3 -3.28 -10.37 -22.40
C PHE A 3 -2.94 -10.48 -20.89
N LEU A 4 -1.80 -9.96 -20.48
CA LEU A 4 -1.34 -10.02 -19.10
C LEU A 4 -2.21 -9.20 -18.15
N PHE A 5 -2.67 -8.04 -18.61
CA PHE A 5 -3.64 -7.26 -17.88
C PHE A 5 -4.99 -8.01 -17.80
N ALA A 6 -5.41 -8.64 -18.90
CA ALA A 6 -6.61 -9.43 -18.92
C ALA A 6 -6.50 -10.72 -18.07
N ALA A 7 -5.31 -11.34 -18.01
CA ALA A 7 -5.06 -12.51 -17.17
C ALA A 7 -5.10 -12.14 -15.67
N LYS A 8 -4.46 -11.03 -15.30
CA LYS A 8 -4.53 -10.48 -13.93
C LYS A 8 -5.98 -10.14 -13.55
N TYR A 9 -6.70 -9.50 -14.45
CA TYR A 9 -8.13 -9.21 -14.27
C TYR A 9 -8.95 -10.46 -14.02
N ARG A 10 -8.77 -11.52 -14.86
CA ARG A 10 -9.50 -12.78 -14.71
C ARG A 10 -9.29 -13.38 -13.33
N TYR A 11 -8.04 -13.46 -12.89
CA TYR A 11 -7.71 -14.01 -11.57
C TYR A 11 -8.44 -13.29 -10.44
N TYR A 12 -8.36 -11.97 -10.40
CA TYR A 12 -9.01 -11.21 -9.35
C TYR A 12 -10.53 -11.23 -9.46
N TYR A 13 -11.04 -11.22 -10.68
CA TYR A 13 -12.48 -11.26 -10.92
C TYR A 13 -13.07 -12.60 -10.45
N ASP A 14 -12.48 -13.70 -10.85
CA ASP A 14 -13.01 -15.04 -10.55
C ASP A 14 -12.85 -15.39 -9.06
N ALA A 15 -11.77 -14.93 -8.42
CA ALA A 15 -11.49 -15.27 -7.03
C ALA A 15 -12.25 -14.40 -6.02
N ASP A 16 -12.32 -13.08 -6.25
CA ASP A 16 -12.70 -12.12 -5.19
C ASP A 16 -13.42 -10.85 -5.68
N SER A 17 -13.86 -10.77 -6.93
CA SER A 17 -14.38 -9.51 -7.46
C SER A 17 -15.58 -8.96 -6.68
N ALA A 18 -16.49 -9.82 -6.24
CA ALA A 18 -17.66 -9.40 -5.46
C ALA A 18 -17.25 -8.85 -4.08
N ALA A 19 -16.32 -9.50 -3.41
CA ALA A 19 -15.79 -9.05 -2.12
C ALA A 19 -14.99 -7.74 -2.27
N ILE A 20 -14.21 -7.60 -3.36
CA ILE A 20 -13.47 -6.38 -3.68
C ILE A 20 -14.43 -5.21 -3.92
N ILE A 21 -15.47 -5.42 -4.73
CA ILE A 21 -16.50 -4.42 -5.02
C ILE A 21 -17.23 -4.02 -3.73
N ASP A 22 -17.63 -4.98 -2.92
CA ASP A 22 -18.33 -4.72 -1.67
C ASP A 22 -17.47 -3.90 -0.71
N ASN A 23 -16.23 -4.31 -0.48
CA ASN A 23 -15.29 -3.60 0.36
C ASN A 23 -15.01 -2.18 -0.16
N LEU A 24 -14.75 -2.03 -1.46
CA LEU A 24 -14.53 -0.74 -2.05
C LEU A 24 -15.75 0.18 -1.91
N ASN A 25 -16.93 -0.34 -2.17
CA ASN A 25 -18.19 0.38 -2.05
C ASN A 25 -18.53 0.83 -0.62
N HIS A 26 -18.01 0.18 0.41
CA HIS A 26 -18.12 0.68 1.77
C HIS A 26 -17.28 1.95 2.03
N ASN A 27 -16.28 2.18 1.18
CA ASN A 27 -15.26 3.18 1.42
C ASN A 27 -15.31 4.38 0.46
N ILE A 28 -15.97 4.25 -0.69
CA ILE A 28 -16.10 5.32 -1.69
C ILE A 28 -17.55 5.80 -1.79
N PRO A 29 -17.78 7.11 -2.07
CA PRO A 29 -19.14 7.65 -2.18
C PRO A 29 -19.87 7.15 -3.41
N ARG A 30 -19.20 7.08 -4.56
CA ARG A 30 -19.80 6.60 -5.82
C ARG A 30 -19.62 5.11 -5.95
N LYS A 31 -20.74 4.39 -5.98
CA LYS A 31 -20.73 2.92 -6.06
C LYS A 31 -20.28 2.41 -7.43
N ILE A 32 -19.55 1.30 -7.40
CA ILE A 32 -19.25 0.49 -8.58
C ILE A 32 -20.08 -0.80 -8.51
N THR A 33 -20.56 -1.27 -9.64
CA THR A 33 -21.38 -2.48 -9.73
C THR A 33 -20.64 -3.66 -10.35
N LYS A 34 -19.62 -3.36 -11.15
CA LYS A 34 -18.73 -4.33 -11.80
C LYS A 34 -17.35 -3.71 -11.98
N CYS A 35 -16.35 -4.55 -12.12
CA CYS A 35 -15.01 -4.13 -12.46
C CYS A 35 -14.74 -4.36 -13.95
N GLU A 36 -14.27 -3.33 -14.63
CA GLU A 36 -13.96 -3.37 -16.05
C GLU A 36 -12.51 -3.74 -16.30
N HIS A 37 -12.27 -4.59 -17.28
CA HIS A 37 -10.99 -4.82 -17.96
C HIS A 37 -9.70 -4.74 -17.11
N GLY A 38 -9.68 -5.38 -15.97
CA GLY A 38 -8.50 -5.42 -15.11
C GLY A 38 -8.44 -4.34 -14.03
N MET A 39 -9.42 -3.45 -13.93
CA MET A 39 -9.52 -2.49 -12.83
C MET A 39 -9.59 -3.20 -11.46
N THR A 40 -10.11 -4.44 -11.43
CA THR A 40 -10.14 -5.26 -10.21
C THR A 40 -8.77 -5.40 -9.57
N CYS A 41 -7.70 -5.54 -10.34
CA CYS A 41 -6.36 -5.68 -9.79
C CYS A 41 -5.88 -4.38 -9.11
N ILE A 42 -6.22 -3.23 -9.70
CA ILE A 42 -5.92 -1.92 -9.11
C ILE A 42 -6.72 -1.74 -7.82
N PHE A 43 -8.01 -2.04 -7.85
CA PHE A 43 -8.86 -1.94 -6.67
C PHE A 43 -8.42 -2.88 -5.55
N LYS A 44 -8.02 -4.11 -5.86
CA LYS A 44 -7.48 -5.03 -4.85
C LYS A 44 -6.23 -4.46 -4.19
N ASP A 45 -5.28 -3.98 -4.97
CA ASP A 45 -4.06 -3.37 -4.43
C ASP A 45 -4.38 -2.19 -3.49
N MET A 46 -5.42 -1.41 -3.80
CA MET A 46 -5.84 -0.27 -2.99
C MET A 46 -6.55 -0.67 -1.69
N ILE A 47 -7.32 -1.77 -1.68
CA ILE A 47 -8.04 -2.21 -0.48
C ILE A 47 -7.22 -3.11 0.45
N GLU A 48 -6.08 -3.63 0.02
CA GLU A 48 -5.15 -4.38 0.87
C GLU A 48 -4.47 -3.51 1.93
N THR A 49 -4.51 -2.19 1.76
CA THR A 49 -3.97 -1.22 2.72
C THR A 49 -4.94 -1.04 3.90
N GLU A 50 -4.45 -0.97 5.12
CA GLU A 50 -5.26 -0.74 6.31
C GLU A 50 -5.08 0.67 6.91
N PRO A 51 -6.19 1.37 7.18
CA PRO A 51 -7.55 1.11 6.73
C PRO A 51 -7.61 1.16 5.19
N CYS A 52 -8.43 0.30 4.62
CA CYS A 52 -8.45 0.14 3.18
C CYS A 52 -8.87 1.42 2.45
N CYS A 53 -8.47 1.53 1.20
CA CYS A 53 -8.74 2.54 0.22
C CYS A 53 -7.75 3.71 0.19
N TYR A 54 -8.27 4.88 -0.14
CA TYR A 54 -7.48 6.09 -0.36
C TYR A 54 -7.11 6.76 0.97
N TRP A 55 -5.95 7.36 0.99
CA TRP A 55 -5.43 7.98 2.19
C TRP A 55 -5.74 9.47 2.28
N ASN A 56 -5.60 10.22 1.19
CA ASN A 56 -5.96 11.64 1.14
C ASN A 56 -7.39 11.83 0.61
N ARG A 57 -8.34 12.00 1.52
CA ARG A 57 -9.76 12.14 1.19
C ARG A 57 -10.06 13.37 0.33
N LEU A 58 -9.40 14.49 0.60
CA LEU A 58 -9.64 15.73 -0.15
C LEU A 58 -9.25 15.57 -1.61
N VAL A 59 -8.08 14.96 -1.86
CA VAL A 59 -7.61 14.66 -3.22
C VAL A 59 -8.56 13.70 -3.92
N PHE A 60 -9.00 12.64 -3.24
CA PHE A 60 -9.93 11.69 -3.84
C PHE A 60 -11.26 12.35 -4.22
N ASP A 61 -11.85 13.11 -3.30
CA ASP A 61 -13.15 13.76 -3.53
C ASP A 61 -13.05 14.82 -4.65
N GLU A 62 -11.94 15.56 -4.71
CA GLU A 62 -11.72 16.57 -5.75
C GLU A 62 -11.55 15.94 -7.12
N ILE A 63 -10.73 14.88 -7.24
CA ILE A 63 -10.51 14.19 -8.53
C ILE A 63 -11.78 13.48 -9.01
N GLU A 64 -12.46 12.76 -8.11
CA GLU A 64 -13.69 12.04 -8.45
C GLU A 64 -14.78 13.00 -8.92
N THR A 65 -15.03 14.05 -8.17
CA THR A 65 -16.07 15.05 -8.50
C THR A 65 -15.68 15.86 -9.73
N GLY A 66 -14.42 16.31 -9.83
CA GLY A 66 -13.92 17.13 -10.91
C GLY A 66 -13.93 16.41 -12.25
N LEU A 67 -13.40 15.18 -12.32
CA LEU A 67 -13.41 14.39 -13.54
C LEU A 67 -14.82 13.96 -13.94
N GLN A 68 -15.67 13.55 -12.99
CA GLN A 68 -17.05 13.20 -13.32
C GLN A 68 -17.82 14.39 -13.93
N LYS A 69 -17.62 15.57 -13.36
CA LYS A 69 -18.22 16.80 -13.92
C LYS A 69 -17.68 17.08 -15.32
N LEU A 70 -16.36 17.00 -15.50
CA LEU A 70 -15.71 17.22 -16.81
C LEU A 70 -16.30 16.31 -17.87
N LEU A 71 -16.44 15.00 -17.60
CA LEU A 71 -17.00 14.02 -18.52
C LEU A 71 -18.50 14.24 -18.77
N SER A 72 -19.26 14.64 -17.76
CA SER A 72 -20.69 14.91 -17.90
C SER A 72 -20.94 16.16 -18.76
N ASP A 73 -20.13 17.21 -18.57
CA ASP A 73 -20.25 18.46 -19.32
C ASP A 73 -19.70 18.34 -20.77
N ASN A 74 -18.82 17.36 -21.03
CA ASN A 74 -18.13 17.15 -22.30
C ASN A 74 -18.19 15.68 -22.76
N PRO A 75 -19.30 15.20 -23.31
CA PRO A 75 -19.49 13.80 -23.70
C PRO A 75 -18.56 13.31 -24.84
N SER A 76 -17.87 14.23 -25.52
CA SER A 76 -16.90 13.90 -26.59
C SER A 76 -15.50 13.56 -26.06
N VAL A 77 -15.25 13.73 -24.77
CA VAL A 77 -13.94 13.39 -24.17
C VAL A 77 -13.77 11.88 -24.16
N THR A 78 -12.64 11.43 -24.68
CA THR A 78 -12.25 10.02 -24.75
C THR A 78 -10.88 9.80 -24.12
N VAL A 79 -10.60 8.57 -23.76
CA VAL A 79 -9.29 8.13 -23.29
C VAL A 79 -8.70 7.19 -24.32
N GLU A 80 -7.76 7.72 -25.09
CA GLU A 80 -7.03 6.97 -26.11
C GLU A 80 -5.81 6.26 -25.52
N ASP A 81 -5.15 5.42 -26.33
CA ASP A 81 -3.99 4.63 -25.89
C ASP A 81 -2.93 5.44 -25.15
N ASP A 82 -2.50 6.57 -25.70
CA ASP A 82 -1.41 7.38 -25.13
C ASP A 82 -1.76 7.95 -23.75
N GLN A 83 -3.03 8.33 -23.56
CA GLN A 83 -3.52 8.81 -22.26
C GLN A 83 -3.64 7.65 -21.27
N PHE A 84 -4.16 6.51 -21.71
CA PHE A 84 -4.26 5.34 -20.85
C PHE A 84 -2.88 4.84 -20.42
N GLU A 85 -1.88 4.89 -21.30
CA GLU A 85 -0.48 4.58 -20.96
C GLU A 85 0.08 5.49 -19.87
N LEU A 86 -0.25 6.78 -19.86
CA LEU A 86 0.14 7.69 -18.76
C LEU A 86 -0.48 7.28 -17.44
N PHE A 87 -1.76 6.93 -17.43
CA PHE A 87 -2.41 6.42 -16.23
C PHE A 87 -1.72 5.14 -15.71
N ILE A 88 -1.46 4.19 -16.59
CA ILE A 88 -0.79 2.93 -16.23
C ILE A 88 0.65 3.16 -15.79
N ALA A 89 1.38 4.08 -16.43
CA ALA A 89 2.74 4.44 -15.99
C ALA A 89 2.74 5.04 -14.58
N GLY A 90 1.79 5.93 -14.29
CA GLY A 90 1.59 6.49 -12.94
C GLY A 90 1.26 5.42 -11.90
N TYR A 91 0.35 4.50 -12.22
CA TYR A 91 0.02 3.38 -11.35
C TYR A 91 1.21 2.45 -11.11
N ASN A 92 1.97 2.09 -12.13
CA ASN A 92 3.17 1.26 -11.99
C ASN A 92 4.21 1.90 -11.07
N ALA A 93 4.46 3.21 -11.24
CA ALA A 93 5.37 3.95 -10.37
C ALA A 93 4.87 3.93 -8.91
N TYR A 94 3.56 4.11 -8.69
CA TYR A 94 2.93 4.02 -7.38
C TYR A 94 3.18 2.66 -6.72
N VAL A 95 2.96 1.57 -7.45
CA VAL A 95 3.15 0.21 -6.91
C VAL A 95 4.60 -0.07 -6.56
N GLN A 96 5.54 0.33 -7.44
CA GLN A 96 6.96 0.17 -7.16
C GLN A 96 7.39 0.94 -5.92
N VAL A 97 6.91 2.16 -5.76
CA VAL A 97 7.15 2.97 -4.57
C VAL A 97 6.56 2.32 -3.31
N THR A 98 5.34 1.80 -3.39
CA THR A 98 4.71 1.07 -2.27
C THR A 98 5.60 -0.08 -1.80
N LYS A 99 6.14 -0.84 -2.73
CA LYS A 99 7.07 -1.93 -2.42
C LYS A 99 8.36 -1.43 -1.77
N VAL A 100 8.97 -0.36 -2.30
CA VAL A 100 10.16 0.24 -1.68
C VAL A 100 9.88 0.73 -0.27
N ILE A 101 8.73 1.36 -0.02
CA ILE A 101 8.32 1.80 1.32
C ILE A 101 8.16 0.61 2.27
N GLN A 102 7.58 -0.50 1.80
CA GLN A 102 7.46 -1.73 2.58
C GLN A 102 8.84 -2.34 2.91
N ASP A 103 9.75 -2.37 1.94
CA ASP A 103 11.10 -2.91 2.10
C ASP A 103 11.97 -2.02 2.99
N LEU A 104 11.73 -0.70 3.01
CA LEU A 104 12.41 0.27 3.89
C LEU A 104 12.09 0.07 5.36
N SER A 105 10.89 -0.42 5.64
CA SER A 105 10.39 -0.60 7.00
C SER A 105 11.33 -1.41 7.90
N PRO A 106 11.87 -2.54 7.47
CA PRO A 106 12.75 -3.36 8.28
C PRO A 106 14.22 -2.92 8.32
N LEU A 107 14.64 -1.92 7.51
CA LEU A 107 16.05 -1.54 7.43
C LEU A 107 16.54 -0.81 8.68
N ASN A 108 17.64 -1.27 9.23
CA ASN A 108 18.29 -0.70 10.42
C ASN A 108 19.54 0.14 10.08
N ASP A 109 19.50 0.84 8.96
CA ASP A 109 20.61 1.71 8.52
C ASP A 109 20.57 3.08 9.19
N SER A 110 21.68 3.81 9.10
CA SER A 110 21.75 5.21 9.56
C SER A 110 20.78 6.09 8.77
N PRO A 111 20.30 7.20 9.37
CA PRO A 111 19.44 8.17 8.67
C PRO A 111 20.04 8.66 7.35
N ALA A 112 21.36 8.88 7.30
CA ALA A 112 22.04 9.33 6.09
C ALA A 112 21.94 8.30 4.97
N ILE A 113 22.15 7.02 5.26
CA ILE A 113 22.01 5.92 4.31
C ILE A 113 20.54 5.82 3.85
N LYS A 114 19.59 5.80 4.79
CA LYS A 114 18.17 5.74 4.46
C LYS A 114 17.73 6.88 3.57
N ASN A 115 18.14 8.11 3.88
CA ASN A 115 17.80 9.28 3.07
C ASN A 115 18.41 9.19 1.67
N ARG A 116 19.69 8.86 1.56
CA ARG A 116 20.41 8.83 0.27
C ARG A 116 19.97 7.69 -0.64
N GLN A 117 19.88 6.48 -0.08
CA GLN A 117 19.67 5.26 -0.87
C GLN A 117 18.19 5.01 -1.18
N TYR A 118 17.29 5.46 -0.30
CA TYR A 118 15.88 5.09 -0.39
C TYR A 118 14.93 6.29 -0.44
N ARG A 119 14.94 7.18 0.54
CA ARG A 119 13.91 8.22 0.67
C ARG A 119 13.93 9.23 -0.45
N ILE A 120 15.13 9.71 -0.83
CA ILE A 120 15.27 10.65 -1.95
C ILE A 120 14.84 9.99 -3.27
N PRO A 121 15.33 8.80 -3.64
CA PRO A 121 14.81 8.08 -4.81
C PRO A 121 13.29 7.84 -4.76
N THR A 122 12.76 7.46 -3.60
CA THR A 122 11.32 7.26 -3.40
C THR A 122 10.54 8.54 -3.67
N TYR A 123 10.94 9.67 -3.08
CA TYR A 123 10.29 10.96 -3.31
C TYR A 123 10.27 11.33 -4.80
N ILE A 124 11.40 11.20 -5.49
CA ILE A 124 11.47 11.48 -6.93
C ILE A 124 10.60 10.52 -7.73
N SER A 125 10.59 9.24 -7.40
CA SER A 125 9.75 8.25 -8.09
C SER A 125 8.25 8.54 -7.92
N ILE A 126 7.83 9.04 -6.76
CA ILE A 126 6.44 9.49 -6.58
C ILE A 126 6.18 10.73 -7.43
N VAL A 127 7.00 11.76 -7.29
CA VAL A 127 6.73 13.07 -7.90
C VAL A 127 6.87 13.02 -9.42
N GLU A 128 7.95 12.42 -9.95
CA GLU A 128 8.21 12.36 -11.39
C GLU A 128 7.57 11.15 -12.05
N GLY A 129 7.63 9.99 -11.39
CA GLY A 129 7.12 8.75 -11.97
C GLY A 129 5.61 8.61 -11.84
N CYS A 130 5.05 8.93 -10.67
CA CYS A 130 3.62 8.78 -10.42
C CYS A 130 2.84 10.07 -10.71
N LEU A 131 3.06 11.13 -9.92
CA LEU A 131 2.24 12.35 -9.99
C LEU A 131 2.35 13.06 -11.34
N THR A 132 3.55 13.18 -11.91
CA THR A 132 3.70 13.84 -13.22
C THR A 132 2.90 13.13 -14.31
N ASN A 133 2.92 11.80 -14.35
CA ASN A 133 2.14 11.04 -15.34
C ASN A 133 0.63 11.19 -15.11
N LEU A 134 0.17 11.11 -13.86
CA LEU A 134 -1.26 11.26 -13.55
C LEU A 134 -1.75 12.70 -13.79
N PHE A 135 -0.95 13.70 -13.46
CA PHE A 135 -1.26 15.11 -13.76
C PHE A 135 -1.33 15.36 -15.26
N HIS A 136 -0.41 14.78 -16.02
CA HIS A 136 -0.43 14.86 -17.47
C HIS A 136 -1.68 14.20 -18.07
N PHE A 137 -2.05 13.00 -17.56
CA PHE A 137 -3.28 12.33 -17.94
C PHE A 137 -4.50 13.24 -17.74
N ILE A 138 -4.66 13.86 -16.55
CA ILE A 138 -5.78 14.76 -16.25
C ILE A 138 -5.75 16.00 -17.16
N THR A 139 -4.56 16.57 -17.38
CA THR A 139 -4.38 17.75 -18.24
C THR A 139 -4.79 17.47 -19.68
N LEU A 140 -4.52 16.27 -20.21
CA LEU A 140 -4.96 15.89 -21.55
C LEU A 140 -6.49 15.78 -21.66
N LEU A 141 -7.17 15.29 -20.62
CA LEU A 141 -8.63 15.29 -20.57
C LEU A 141 -9.20 16.72 -20.51
N LEU A 142 -8.54 17.61 -19.76
CA LEU A 142 -8.89 19.03 -19.71
C LEU A 142 -8.71 19.71 -21.07
N ASN A 143 -7.65 19.37 -21.82
CA ASN A 143 -7.42 19.88 -23.18
C ASN A 143 -8.53 19.47 -24.13
N GLN A 144 -8.97 18.21 -24.08
CA GLN A 144 -10.09 17.75 -24.91
C GLN A 144 -11.41 18.46 -24.57
N ALA A 145 -11.64 18.74 -23.29
CA ALA A 145 -12.88 19.39 -22.81
C ALA A 145 -12.91 20.89 -23.06
N SER A 146 -11.76 21.52 -23.27
CA SER A 146 -11.66 22.97 -23.49
C SER A 146 -11.17 23.24 -24.89
N GLU A 147 -11.67 24.29 -25.56
CA GLU A 147 -11.09 24.77 -26.83
C GLU A 147 -9.67 25.34 -26.65
N LYS A 148 -9.12 25.31 -25.43
CA LYS A 148 -7.78 25.79 -25.11
C LYS A 148 -6.81 24.64 -25.18
N ASP A 149 -5.84 24.75 -26.06
CA ASP A 149 -4.65 23.91 -26.06
C ASP A 149 -3.76 24.32 -24.87
N TYR A 150 -3.98 23.68 -23.71
CA TYR A 150 -2.98 23.73 -22.64
C TYR A 150 -1.77 22.97 -23.16
N ALA A 151 -0.77 23.71 -23.62
CA ALA A 151 0.41 23.18 -24.32
C ALA A 151 0.83 21.81 -23.77
N SER A 152 1.20 20.92 -24.67
CA SER A 152 1.75 19.60 -24.41
C SER A 152 3.04 19.72 -23.57
N THR A 153 2.90 19.93 -22.26
CA THR A 153 4.04 20.05 -21.36
C THR A 153 4.11 18.81 -20.47
N TYR A 154 5.30 18.21 -20.42
CA TYR A 154 5.62 17.13 -19.50
C TYR A 154 6.31 17.65 -18.23
N LYS A 155 6.39 18.98 -18.07
CA LYS A 155 7.07 19.57 -16.91
C LYS A 155 6.10 19.72 -15.74
N LEU A 156 6.48 19.20 -14.60
CA LEU A 156 5.65 19.15 -13.39
C LEU A 156 5.07 20.52 -12.99
N LYS A 157 5.88 21.59 -12.96
CA LYS A 157 5.40 22.92 -12.55
C LYS A 157 4.26 23.46 -13.42
N PRO A 158 4.35 23.49 -14.76
CA PRO A 158 3.24 23.89 -15.60
C PRO A 158 1.99 22.98 -15.44
N LEU A 159 2.17 21.68 -15.22
CA LEU A 159 1.04 20.77 -14.95
C LEU A 159 0.31 21.18 -13.65
N CYS A 160 1.04 21.43 -12.58
CA CYS A 160 0.45 21.93 -11.33
C CYS A 160 -0.34 23.24 -11.55
N GLU A 161 0.26 24.22 -12.26
CA GLU A 161 -0.40 25.50 -12.55
C GLU A 161 -1.70 25.32 -13.39
N ILE A 162 -1.72 24.38 -14.33
CA ILE A 162 -2.92 24.06 -15.13
C ILE A 162 -3.99 23.45 -14.22
N LEU A 163 -3.63 22.47 -13.39
CA LEU A 163 -4.55 21.79 -12.49
C LEU A 163 -5.17 22.77 -11.50
N GLU A 164 -4.38 23.61 -10.85
CA GLU A 164 -4.86 24.64 -9.91
C GLU A 164 -5.86 25.61 -10.56
N LYS A 165 -5.55 26.07 -11.79
CA LYS A 165 -6.45 26.97 -12.56
C LYS A 165 -7.78 26.32 -12.93
N ASN A 166 -7.82 24.99 -13.03
CA ASN A 166 -9.01 24.22 -13.35
C ASN A 166 -9.72 23.62 -12.13
N GLY A 167 -9.34 24.05 -10.91
CA GLY A 167 -10.04 23.70 -9.67
C GLY A 167 -9.48 22.49 -8.93
N PHE A 168 -8.39 21.87 -9.43
CA PHE A 168 -7.73 20.72 -8.80
C PHE A 168 -6.59 21.18 -7.89
N LYS A 169 -6.91 21.90 -6.81
CA LYS A 169 -5.90 22.50 -5.92
C LYS A 169 -5.29 21.52 -4.93
N SER A 170 -6.11 20.61 -4.39
CA SER A 170 -5.63 19.65 -3.40
C SER A 170 -4.60 18.66 -3.99
N LEU A 171 -4.66 18.43 -5.31
CA LEU A 171 -3.73 17.54 -6.00
C LEU A 171 -2.28 18.05 -5.95
N THR A 172 -2.09 19.35 -5.92
CA THR A 172 -0.77 19.99 -6.03
C THR A 172 -0.22 20.51 -4.70
N GLU A 173 -1.05 20.55 -3.67
CA GLU A 173 -0.74 21.16 -2.36
C GLU A 173 0.54 20.63 -1.73
N HIS A 174 0.79 19.33 -1.85
CA HIS A 174 1.96 18.68 -1.24
C HIS A 174 3.16 18.54 -2.19
N VAL A 175 3.05 19.01 -3.43
CA VAL A 175 4.11 18.92 -4.43
C VAL A 175 5.11 20.06 -4.26
N ASN A 176 6.26 19.77 -3.64
CA ASN A 176 7.29 20.77 -3.44
C ASN A 176 8.27 20.84 -4.64
N ILE A 177 7.98 21.75 -5.58
CA ILE A 177 8.78 21.95 -6.79
C ILE A 177 10.23 22.32 -6.46
N ASN A 178 10.47 23.09 -5.41
CA ASN A 178 11.79 23.57 -5.05
C ASN A 178 12.69 22.44 -4.51
N ILE A 179 12.15 21.59 -3.63
CA ILE A 179 12.83 20.39 -3.14
C ILE A 179 13.11 19.42 -4.30
N ARG A 180 12.12 19.18 -5.15
CA ARG A 180 12.29 18.36 -6.36
C ARG A 180 13.42 18.88 -7.24
N ASN A 181 13.48 20.19 -7.47
CA ASN A 181 14.54 20.80 -8.27
C ASN A 181 15.90 20.69 -7.59
N ALA A 182 15.99 20.91 -6.26
CA ALA A 182 17.21 20.71 -5.51
C ALA A 182 17.75 19.28 -5.67
N ILE A 183 16.87 18.28 -5.59
CA ILE A 183 17.24 16.87 -5.76
C ILE A 183 17.78 16.62 -7.17
N ASN A 184 17.04 17.00 -8.21
CA ASN A 184 17.41 16.75 -9.60
C ASN A 184 18.69 17.47 -10.06
N HIS A 185 19.02 18.58 -9.44
CA HIS A 185 20.23 19.36 -9.74
C HIS A 185 21.39 19.11 -8.76
N GLY A 186 21.28 18.09 -7.89
CA GLY A 186 22.36 17.72 -6.96
C GLY A 186 22.56 18.71 -5.81
N GLY A 187 21.57 19.53 -5.50
CA GLY A 187 21.60 20.53 -4.44
C GLY A 187 21.29 19.96 -3.04
N ILE A 188 21.75 18.76 -2.70
CA ILE A 188 21.46 18.12 -1.42
C ILE A 188 22.72 18.02 -0.58
N VAL A 189 22.62 18.41 0.70
CA VAL A 189 23.68 18.23 1.70
C VAL A 189 23.07 17.61 2.96
N PHE A 190 23.68 16.53 3.43
CA PHE A 190 23.30 15.86 4.68
C PHE A 190 24.16 16.36 5.83
N GLU A 191 23.53 16.72 6.92
CA GLU A 191 24.17 17.11 8.18
C GLU A 191 23.71 16.20 9.32
N GLU A 192 24.45 16.16 10.42
CA GLU A 192 24.13 15.40 11.63
C GLU A 192 23.78 13.93 11.33
N ASP A 193 24.64 13.26 10.54
CA ASP A 193 24.43 11.88 10.08
C ASP A 193 23.07 11.67 9.40
N GLY A 194 22.63 12.67 8.63
CA GLY A 194 21.37 12.62 7.88
C GLY A 194 20.12 12.97 8.69
N GLN A 195 20.27 13.42 9.93
CA GLN A 195 19.14 13.95 10.71
C GLN A 195 18.65 15.28 10.15
N LYS A 196 19.53 16.02 9.45
CA LYS A 196 19.18 17.22 8.71
C LYS A 196 19.55 17.10 7.23
N ILE A 197 18.68 17.59 6.38
CA ILE A 197 18.82 17.57 4.92
C ILE A 197 18.66 19.00 4.43
N ASN A 198 19.68 19.54 3.82
CA ASN A 198 19.65 20.86 3.19
C ASN A 198 19.39 20.70 1.69
N PHE A 199 18.35 21.35 1.21
CA PHE A 199 17.97 21.41 -0.19
C PHE A 199 18.32 22.80 -0.73
N ARG A 200 19.30 22.86 -1.63
CA ARG A 200 19.75 24.12 -2.28
C ARG A 200 19.13 24.22 -3.66
N TYR A 201 18.43 25.31 -3.90
CA TYR A 201 17.80 25.61 -5.19
C TYR A 201 17.90 27.11 -5.50
N THR A 202 17.60 27.48 -6.75
CA THR A 202 17.61 28.89 -7.20
C THR A 202 16.18 29.35 -7.41
N GLU A 203 15.81 30.44 -6.77
CA GLU A 203 14.54 31.14 -6.98
C GLU A 203 14.80 32.62 -7.26
N LYS A 204 14.23 33.13 -8.36
CA LYS A 204 14.42 34.54 -8.79
C LYS A 204 15.86 34.98 -8.77
N ASN A 205 16.77 34.14 -9.28
CA ASN A 205 18.25 34.36 -9.32
C ASN A 205 18.94 34.44 -7.94
N ARG A 206 18.28 33.97 -6.90
CA ARG A 206 18.89 33.86 -5.55
C ARG A 206 19.03 32.39 -5.16
N SER A 207 20.18 32.04 -4.61
CA SER A 207 20.39 30.73 -4.01
C SER A 207 19.66 30.66 -2.66
N ILE A 208 18.76 29.71 -2.51
CA ILE A 208 18.00 29.48 -1.29
C ILE A 208 18.36 28.09 -0.77
N VAL A 209 18.41 27.94 0.55
CA VAL A 209 18.56 26.66 1.23
C VAL A 209 17.34 26.45 2.10
N SER A 210 16.63 25.34 1.84
CA SER A 210 15.56 24.86 2.69
C SER A 210 16.08 23.66 3.48
N THR A 211 15.93 23.68 4.79
CA THR A 211 16.38 22.60 5.67
C THR A 211 15.18 21.84 6.19
N LEU A 212 15.20 20.53 6.04
CA LEU A 212 14.25 19.62 6.67
C LEU A 212 15.00 18.66 7.60
N ASN A 213 14.42 18.34 8.75
CA ASN A 213 14.88 17.19 9.50
C ASN A 213 14.36 15.88 8.86
N ALA A 214 14.94 14.76 9.28
CA ALA A 214 14.59 13.45 8.71
C ALA A 214 13.08 13.11 8.85
N TYR A 215 12.45 13.55 9.92
CA TYR A 215 11.02 13.37 10.15
C TYR A 215 10.16 14.23 9.21
N GLU A 216 10.53 15.51 9.03
CA GLU A 216 9.84 16.42 8.11
C GLU A 216 9.93 15.93 6.66
N PHE A 217 11.07 15.34 6.29
CA PHE A 217 11.24 14.75 4.97
C PHE A 217 10.43 13.46 4.79
N ASP A 218 10.35 12.61 5.82
CA ASP A 218 9.45 11.45 5.83
C ASP A 218 7.98 11.88 5.69
N GLN A 219 7.61 12.97 6.37
CA GLN A 219 6.30 13.57 6.28
C GLN A 219 5.99 13.98 4.83
N LEU A 220 6.91 14.71 4.19
CA LEU A 220 6.76 15.15 2.81
C LEU A 220 6.59 13.96 1.85
N ILE A 221 7.35 12.88 2.03
CA ILE A 221 7.21 11.66 1.22
C ILE A 221 5.83 11.05 1.40
N THR A 222 5.37 10.97 2.64
CA THR A 222 4.05 10.40 2.94
C THR A 222 2.94 11.25 2.32
N ASP A 223 3.05 12.57 2.40
CA ASP A 223 2.05 13.50 1.88
C ASP A 223 1.87 13.35 0.36
N VAL A 224 2.99 13.26 -0.38
CA VAL A 224 2.92 13.03 -1.83
C VAL A 224 2.49 11.59 -2.16
N TYR A 225 2.82 10.61 -1.33
CA TYR A 225 2.39 9.24 -1.49
C TYR A 225 0.87 9.09 -1.28
N ASP A 226 0.35 9.72 -0.24
CA ASP A 226 -1.09 9.72 0.06
C ASP A 226 -1.89 10.43 -1.05
N THR A 227 -1.31 11.49 -1.63
CA THR A 227 -1.86 12.16 -2.81
C THR A 227 -1.87 11.22 -4.01
N ALA A 228 -0.76 10.53 -4.29
CA ALA A 228 -0.66 9.58 -5.40
C ALA A 228 -1.66 8.42 -5.25
N SER A 229 -1.80 7.88 -4.05
CA SER A 229 -2.76 6.82 -3.73
C SER A 229 -4.20 7.26 -4.03
N ALA A 230 -4.59 8.44 -3.54
CA ALA A 230 -5.93 8.99 -3.78
C ALA A 230 -6.20 9.24 -5.27
N LEU A 231 -5.19 9.71 -6.02
CA LEU A 231 -5.29 9.92 -7.47
C LEU A 231 -5.47 8.61 -8.23
N VAL A 232 -4.64 7.61 -7.94
CA VAL A 232 -4.75 6.28 -8.57
C VAL A 232 -6.15 5.73 -8.36
N LEU A 233 -6.66 5.76 -7.13
CA LEU A 233 -8.00 5.24 -6.85
C LEU A 233 -9.09 6.08 -7.51
N GLY A 234 -9.04 7.41 -7.39
CA GLY A 234 -10.06 8.29 -7.94
C GLY A 234 -10.17 8.18 -9.46
N ILE A 235 -9.04 8.20 -10.17
CA ILE A 235 -9.01 7.99 -11.63
C ILE A 235 -9.53 6.60 -11.98
N SER A 236 -9.12 5.56 -11.24
CA SER A 236 -9.59 4.18 -11.48
C SER A 236 -11.10 4.04 -11.35
N VAL A 237 -11.71 4.66 -10.34
CA VAL A 237 -13.18 4.68 -10.14
C VAL A 237 -13.87 5.38 -11.32
N ILE A 238 -13.35 6.52 -11.75
CA ILE A 238 -13.90 7.27 -12.89
C ILE A 238 -13.80 6.47 -14.18
N LEU A 239 -12.64 5.92 -14.49
CA LEU A 239 -12.45 5.10 -15.70
C LEU A 239 -13.34 3.85 -15.67
N ASN A 240 -13.42 3.18 -14.52
CA ASN A 240 -14.26 2.00 -14.37
C ASN A 240 -15.74 2.29 -14.62
N ASN A 241 -16.25 3.38 -14.07
CA ASN A 241 -17.66 3.74 -14.19
C ASN A 241 -18.01 4.36 -15.56
N ASN A 242 -17.03 4.84 -16.30
CA ASN A 242 -17.16 5.46 -17.62
C ASN A 242 -16.36 4.69 -18.68
N TRP A 243 -16.32 3.36 -18.62
CA TRP A 243 -15.46 2.56 -19.50
C TRP A 243 -15.77 2.72 -21.01
N ASN A 244 -16.95 3.17 -21.35
CA ASN A 244 -17.35 3.47 -22.73
C ASN A 244 -16.52 4.57 -23.40
N ILE A 245 -15.86 5.44 -22.61
CA ILE A 245 -14.95 6.48 -23.16
C ILE A 245 -13.54 5.96 -23.38
N VAL A 246 -13.21 4.75 -22.93
CA VAL A 246 -11.85 4.19 -23.01
C VAL A 246 -11.67 3.43 -24.31
N HIS A 247 -10.91 4.01 -25.23
CA HIS A 247 -10.65 3.49 -26.58
C HIS A 247 -9.22 2.98 -26.68
N VAL A 248 -8.93 1.85 -26.06
CA VAL A 248 -7.59 1.25 -26.01
C VAL A 248 -7.45 0.16 -27.05
N ASP A 249 -6.38 0.19 -27.84
CA ASP A 249 -6.05 -0.88 -28.77
C ASP A 249 -5.59 -2.12 -28.00
N LYS A 250 -6.45 -3.14 -28.03
CA LYS A 250 -6.22 -4.42 -27.34
C LYS A 250 -5.06 -5.23 -27.91
N SER A 251 -4.58 -4.87 -29.12
CA SER A 251 -3.47 -5.57 -29.78
C SER A 251 -2.10 -5.02 -29.42
N LYS A 252 -2.01 -3.80 -28.87
CA LYS A 252 -0.73 -3.22 -28.49
C LYS A 252 -0.14 -3.93 -27.27
N LYS A 253 1.10 -4.38 -27.41
CA LYS A 253 1.94 -4.82 -26.30
C LYS A 253 2.45 -3.57 -25.59
N SER A 254 1.80 -3.15 -24.50
CA SER A 254 2.28 -2.00 -23.77
C SER A 254 3.30 -2.43 -22.72
N PHE A 255 4.36 -1.64 -22.56
CA PHE A 255 5.33 -1.81 -21.47
C PHE A 255 4.66 -1.75 -20.09
N ALA A 256 3.65 -0.93 -19.94
CA ALA A 256 2.87 -0.82 -18.72
C ALA A 256 2.16 -2.14 -18.37
N ALA A 257 1.63 -2.85 -19.37
CA ALA A 257 1.02 -4.15 -19.14
C ALA A 257 2.05 -5.22 -18.76
N PHE A 258 3.26 -5.14 -19.30
CA PHE A 258 4.37 -6.01 -18.88
C PHE A 258 4.75 -5.76 -17.41
N SER A 259 4.79 -4.50 -17.00
CA SER A 259 5.05 -4.15 -15.60
C SER A 259 3.94 -4.66 -14.65
N LEU A 260 2.68 -4.64 -15.08
CA LEU A 260 1.57 -5.19 -14.30
C LEU A 260 1.70 -6.72 -14.10
N LEU A 261 2.23 -7.44 -15.09
CA LEU A 261 2.54 -8.85 -14.93
C LEU A 261 3.58 -9.11 -13.84
N GLY A 262 4.55 -8.21 -13.71
CA GLY A 262 5.59 -8.29 -12.68
C GLY A 262 5.04 -8.32 -11.26
N MET A 263 3.77 -8.03 -11.04
CA MET A 263 3.16 -8.01 -9.72
C MET A 263 2.42 -9.30 -9.38
N GLU A 264 1.51 -9.75 -10.24
CA GLU A 264 0.72 -10.98 -10.00
C GLU A 264 0.18 -11.55 -11.31
N LEU A 265 0.14 -12.86 -11.40
CA LEU A 265 -0.57 -13.57 -12.47
C LEU A 265 -1.87 -14.18 -11.96
N SER A 266 -2.74 -14.54 -12.90
CA SER A 266 -4.07 -15.08 -12.64
C SER A 266 -4.10 -16.49 -12.02
N ILE A 267 -3.01 -16.94 -11.40
CA ILE A 267 -2.94 -18.23 -10.72
C ILE A 267 -2.96 -17.99 -9.21
N PRO A 268 -3.92 -18.59 -8.48
CA PRO A 268 -4.02 -18.45 -7.04
C PRO A 268 -2.70 -18.80 -6.34
N GLN A 269 -2.30 -17.97 -5.36
CA GLN A 269 -1.10 -18.20 -4.55
C GLN A 269 0.23 -18.15 -5.33
N VAL A 270 0.21 -17.55 -6.53
CA VAL A 270 1.40 -17.30 -7.34
C VAL A 270 1.57 -15.80 -7.55
N ARG A 271 2.74 -15.28 -7.25
CA ARG A 271 3.09 -13.87 -7.46
C ARG A 271 4.31 -13.75 -8.34
N CYS A 272 4.23 -12.99 -9.41
CA CYS A 272 5.39 -12.68 -10.21
C CYS A 272 6.30 -11.71 -9.48
N ARG A 273 7.57 -12.08 -9.29
CA ARG A 273 8.59 -11.23 -8.68
C ARG A 273 9.22 -10.32 -9.70
N TYR A 274 9.65 -10.89 -10.84
CA TYR A 274 10.15 -10.12 -11.95
C TYR A 274 10.07 -10.90 -13.26
N ILE A 275 10.12 -10.15 -14.36
CA ILE A 275 10.29 -10.69 -15.71
C ILE A 275 11.39 -9.87 -16.39
N SER A 276 12.30 -10.56 -17.06
CA SER A 276 13.40 -9.94 -17.78
C SER A 276 13.76 -10.72 -19.04
N GLU A 277 14.41 -10.03 -19.96
CA GLU A 277 15.05 -10.68 -21.11
C GLU A 277 16.47 -11.09 -20.74
N ALA A 278 16.92 -12.24 -21.23
CA ALA A 278 18.33 -12.59 -21.17
C ALA A 278 19.16 -11.59 -22.00
N PRO A 279 20.46 -11.37 -21.67
CA PRO A 279 21.28 -10.39 -22.38
C PRO A 279 21.38 -10.58 -23.90
N ASN A 280 21.17 -11.81 -24.38
CA ASN A 280 21.16 -12.11 -25.82
C ASN A 280 19.78 -11.91 -26.48
N GLY A 281 18.76 -11.51 -25.74
CA GLY A 281 17.41 -11.28 -26.26
C GLY A 281 16.64 -12.53 -26.68
N THR A 282 17.19 -13.72 -26.50
CA THR A 282 16.57 -14.96 -26.99
C THR A 282 15.74 -15.71 -25.94
N GLN A 283 15.92 -15.39 -24.68
CA GLN A 283 15.22 -16.05 -23.57
C GLN A 283 14.48 -15.04 -22.70
N LEU A 284 13.24 -15.34 -22.41
CA LEU A 284 12.48 -14.64 -21.36
C LEU A 284 12.65 -15.38 -20.04
N ASN A 285 13.03 -14.63 -19.01
CA ASN A 285 13.13 -15.12 -17.63
C ASN A 285 11.96 -14.58 -16.81
N ALA A 286 11.31 -15.45 -16.05
CA ALA A 286 10.25 -15.06 -15.12
C ALA A 286 10.45 -15.76 -13.77
N GLU A 287 10.45 -14.99 -12.70
CA GLU A 287 10.54 -15.51 -11.34
C GLU A 287 9.23 -15.28 -10.60
N PHE A 288 8.78 -16.33 -9.91
CA PHE A 288 7.53 -16.35 -9.18
C PHE A 288 7.74 -16.76 -7.73
N TRP A 289 7.04 -16.08 -6.84
CA TRP A 289 6.79 -16.56 -5.50
C TRP A 289 5.57 -17.48 -5.52
N VAL A 290 5.65 -18.61 -4.82
CA VAL A 290 4.55 -19.58 -4.71
C VAL A 290 4.34 -19.98 -3.25
N GLN A 291 3.09 -20.13 -2.86
CA GLN A 291 2.76 -20.60 -1.52
C GLN A 291 2.82 -22.13 -1.42
N ASN A 292 2.34 -22.84 -2.44
CA ASN A 292 2.39 -24.29 -2.49
C ASN A 292 3.73 -24.76 -3.07
N THR A 293 4.43 -25.62 -2.34
CA THR A 293 5.76 -26.13 -2.71
C THR A 293 5.72 -27.58 -3.18
N ASP A 294 4.53 -28.17 -3.39
CA ASP A 294 4.41 -29.51 -3.93
C ASP A 294 5.00 -29.58 -5.35
N ARG A 295 5.76 -30.64 -5.61
CA ARG A 295 6.49 -30.82 -6.87
C ARG A 295 5.55 -30.84 -8.08
N THR A 296 4.43 -31.55 -7.97
CA THR A 296 3.46 -31.67 -9.06
C THR A 296 2.81 -30.33 -9.32
N TYR A 297 2.44 -29.60 -8.25
CA TYR A 297 1.89 -28.26 -8.34
C TYR A 297 2.86 -27.28 -9.03
N ILE A 298 4.15 -27.28 -8.65
CA ILE A 298 5.18 -26.44 -9.28
C ILE A 298 5.30 -26.74 -10.77
N MET A 299 5.32 -27.99 -11.15
CA MET A 299 5.45 -28.41 -12.55
C MET A 299 4.22 -28.02 -13.39
N GLN A 300 3.02 -28.23 -12.87
CA GLN A 300 1.78 -27.81 -13.52
C GLN A 300 1.70 -26.28 -13.66
N THR A 301 1.99 -25.57 -12.57
CA THR A 301 1.99 -24.12 -12.57
C THR A 301 3.01 -23.54 -13.57
N ALA A 302 4.18 -24.16 -13.71
CA ALA A 302 5.17 -23.72 -14.69
C ALA A 302 4.66 -23.82 -16.14
N ILE A 303 3.91 -24.86 -16.47
CA ILE A 303 3.28 -25.01 -17.79
C ILE A 303 2.23 -23.92 -18.00
N GLU A 304 1.34 -23.72 -17.04
CA GLU A 304 0.28 -22.70 -17.13
C GLU A 304 0.88 -21.31 -17.32
N LEU A 305 1.93 -20.99 -16.56
CA LEU A 305 2.65 -19.74 -16.69
C LEU A 305 3.37 -19.61 -18.04
N ALA A 306 3.99 -20.66 -18.52
CA ALA A 306 4.63 -20.65 -19.84
C ALA A 306 3.63 -20.37 -20.96
N ILE A 307 2.45 -21.01 -20.92
CA ILE A 307 1.36 -20.78 -21.89
C ILE A 307 0.84 -19.35 -21.79
N LEU A 308 0.62 -18.86 -20.58
CA LEU A 308 0.14 -17.50 -20.33
C LEU A 308 1.13 -16.45 -20.85
N ILE A 309 2.42 -16.61 -20.56
CA ILE A 309 3.46 -15.70 -21.03
C ILE A 309 3.60 -15.76 -22.55
N TYR A 310 3.62 -16.98 -23.12
CA TYR A 310 3.75 -17.19 -24.56
C TYR A 310 2.62 -16.50 -25.35
N SER A 311 1.40 -16.55 -24.87
CA SER A 311 0.26 -15.93 -25.56
C SER A 311 0.41 -14.40 -25.75
N GLN A 312 1.26 -13.77 -24.95
CA GLN A 312 1.57 -12.34 -25.06
C GLN A 312 2.96 -12.07 -25.65
N TYR A 313 3.93 -12.93 -25.35
CA TYR A 313 5.34 -12.78 -25.73
C TYR A 313 5.83 -14.06 -26.41
N ASN A 314 5.44 -14.24 -27.68
CA ASN A 314 5.71 -15.45 -28.46
C ASN A 314 6.96 -15.37 -29.33
N ASP A 315 7.75 -14.33 -29.20
CA ASP A 315 8.93 -14.02 -30.01
C ASP A 315 10.26 -14.46 -29.36
N PHE A 316 10.23 -15.03 -28.15
CA PHE A 316 11.42 -15.60 -27.51
C PHE A 316 11.66 -17.05 -27.95
N GLU A 317 12.92 -17.45 -28.06
CA GLU A 317 13.29 -18.85 -28.35
C GLU A 317 13.06 -19.78 -27.15
N LYS A 318 13.17 -19.23 -25.93
CA LYS A 318 13.08 -20.00 -24.67
C LYS A 318 12.35 -19.21 -23.59
N TYR A 319 11.71 -19.95 -22.71
CA TYR A 319 11.00 -19.45 -21.53
C TYR A 319 11.56 -20.13 -20.29
N TYR A 320 12.20 -19.37 -19.42
CA TYR A 320 12.74 -19.83 -18.14
C TYR A 320 11.82 -19.38 -17.02
N ILE A 321 11.16 -20.35 -16.39
CA ILE A 321 10.19 -20.11 -15.31
C ILE A 321 10.80 -20.61 -14.01
N SER A 322 11.04 -19.74 -13.05
CA SER A 322 11.62 -20.07 -11.75
C SER A 322 10.67 -19.74 -10.61
N PHE A 323 10.79 -20.51 -9.53
CA PHE A 323 9.97 -20.39 -8.33
C PHE A 323 10.84 -20.32 -7.09
N SER A 324 10.44 -19.49 -6.14
CA SER A 324 11.10 -19.40 -4.83
C SER A 324 10.12 -18.96 -3.76
N ASN A 325 10.37 -19.36 -2.53
CA ASN A 325 9.79 -18.82 -1.30
C ASN A 325 10.69 -19.14 -0.12
N GLU A 326 10.27 -18.82 1.10
CA GLU A 326 11.07 -19.05 2.31
C GLU A 326 11.35 -20.53 2.59
N ARG A 327 10.59 -21.44 1.98
CA ARG A 327 10.66 -22.90 2.19
C ARG A 327 11.11 -23.67 0.97
N LEU A 328 11.07 -23.05 -0.19
CA LEU A 328 11.44 -23.67 -1.46
C LEU A 328 12.75 -23.07 -1.93
N ALA A 329 13.80 -23.90 -2.00
CA ALA A 329 14.98 -23.53 -2.76
C ALA A 329 14.58 -23.28 -4.22
N THR A 330 15.34 -22.46 -4.93
CA THR A 330 15.02 -22.08 -6.31
C THR A 330 14.76 -23.31 -7.16
N SER A 331 13.54 -23.40 -7.66
CA SER A 331 13.10 -24.42 -8.62
C SER A 331 12.85 -23.76 -9.96
N TRP A 332 13.08 -24.47 -11.05
CA TRP A 332 12.90 -23.90 -12.37
C TRP A 332 12.57 -24.95 -13.43
N LEU A 333 11.86 -24.50 -14.47
CA LEU A 333 11.62 -25.24 -15.70
C LEU A 333 11.94 -24.33 -16.88
N ARG A 334 12.48 -24.91 -17.95
CA ARG A 334 12.75 -24.19 -19.18
C ARG A 334 12.09 -24.91 -20.37
N PHE A 335 11.39 -24.13 -21.16
CA PHE A 335 10.71 -24.59 -22.36
C PHE A 335 11.24 -23.85 -23.59
N THR A 336 11.29 -24.53 -24.71
CA THR A 336 11.51 -23.89 -26.01
C THR A 336 10.21 -23.26 -26.51
N ASN A 337 10.34 -22.29 -27.42
CA ASN A 337 9.19 -21.69 -28.11
C ASN A 337 8.28 -22.76 -28.75
N GLN A 338 8.89 -23.73 -29.44
CA GLN A 338 8.13 -24.79 -30.10
C GLN A 338 7.34 -25.66 -29.12
N GLU A 339 7.93 -26.00 -27.96
CA GLU A 339 7.24 -26.78 -26.93
C GLU A 339 6.03 -26.03 -26.40
N VAL A 340 6.16 -24.73 -26.12
CA VAL A 340 5.02 -23.93 -25.64
C VAL A 340 3.96 -23.75 -26.74
N ASN A 341 4.37 -23.49 -27.98
CA ASN A 341 3.46 -23.40 -29.11
C ASN A 341 2.67 -24.69 -29.33
N ASP A 342 3.32 -25.85 -29.18
CA ASP A 342 2.65 -27.15 -29.31
C ASP A 342 1.64 -27.38 -28.19
N MET A 343 1.94 -26.96 -26.95
CA MET A 343 1.00 -26.98 -25.84
C MET A 343 -0.21 -26.07 -26.08
N VAL A 344 0.03 -24.85 -26.50
CA VAL A 344 -1.05 -23.86 -26.78
C VAL A 344 -2.00 -24.35 -27.87
N ASN A 345 -1.47 -25.03 -28.90
CA ASN A 345 -2.25 -25.54 -30.02
C ASN A 345 -2.74 -26.98 -29.83
N ASN A 346 -2.60 -27.55 -28.63
CA ASN A 346 -2.97 -28.94 -28.29
C ASN A 346 -2.35 -30.00 -29.22
N LYS A 347 -1.14 -29.73 -29.75
CA LYS A 347 -0.39 -30.67 -30.60
C LYS A 347 0.38 -31.71 -29.80
N ARG A 348 0.66 -31.42 -28.54
CA ARG A 348 1.35 -32.32 -27.60
C ARG A 348 0.67 -32.27 -26.24
N GLU A 349 0.56 -33.43 -25.60
CA GLU A 349 0.07 -33.51 -24.24
C GLU A 349 1.08 -32.91 -23.25
N LEU A 350 0.58 -32.23 -22.21
CA LEU A 350 1.40 -31.57 -21.20
C LEU A 350 2.35 -32.53 -20.47
N SER A 351 1.88 -33.75 -20.20
CA SER A 351 2.67 -34.84 -19.60
C SER A 351 3.88 -35.23 -20.44
N VAL A 352 3.74 -35.24 -21.78
CA VAL A 352 4.83 -35.57 -22.71
C VAL A 352 5.86 -34.43 -22.71
N VAL A 353 5.43 -33.19 -22.73
CA VAL A 353 6.34 -32.04 -22.70
C VAL A 353 7.15 -32.02 -21.39
N LEU A 354 6.51 -32.29 -20.24
CA LEU A 354 7.21 -32.40 -18.96
C LEU A 354 8.21 -33.58 -18.94
N SER A 355 7.81 -34.71 -19.46
CA SER A 355 8.71 -35.88 -19.55
C SER A 355 9.96 -35.59 -20.38
N ASP A 356 9.79 -34.89 -21.51
CA ASP A 356 10.90 -34.47 -22.35
C ASP A 356 11.80 -33.44 -21.66
N ALA A 357 11.22 -32.47 -20.96
CA ALA A 357 11.96 -31.47 -20.19
C ALA A 357 12.81 -32.14 -19.09
N ILE A 358 12.26 -33.14 -18.41
CA ILE A 358 12.98 -33.93 -17.41
C ILE A 358 14.16 -34.72 -18.05
N GLN A 359 13.91 -35.38 -19.17
CA GLN A 359 14.95 -36.12 -19.88
C GLN A 359 16.08 -35.22 -20.39
N LYS A 360 15.76 -34.03 -20.84
CA LYS A 360 16.74 -33.02 -21.29
C LYS A 360 17.43 -32.30 -20.13
N LYS A 361 17.07 -32.59 -18.87
CA LYS A 361 17.53 -31.87 -17.67
C LYS A 361 17.19 -30.37 -17.69
N GLU A 362 16.07 -30.01 -18.28
CA GLU A 362 15.55 -28.64 -18.32
C GLU A 362 14.56 -28.39 -17.17
N VAL A 363 14.65 -29.20 -16.12
CA VAL A 363 13.82 -29.10 -14.92
C VAL A 363 14.67 -29.33 -13.68
N LEU A 364 14.51 -28.42 -12.72
CA LEU A 364 15.03 -28.62 -11.37
C LEU A 364 13.91 -28.23 -10.39
N VAL A 365 13.41 -29.18 -9.63
CA VAL A 365 12.41 -28.92 -8.60
C VAL A 365 12.89 -29.48 -7.28
N PHE A 366 13.21 -28.60 -6.36
CA PHE A 366 13.51 -28.96 -4.99
C PHE A 366 12.21 -29.14 -4.20
N ASN A 367 12.05 -30.31 -3.63
CA ASN A 367 10.98 -30.55 -2.65
C ASN A 367 11.58 -30.43 -1.24
N PRO A 368 11.15 -29.47 -0.41
CA PRO A 368 11.64 -29.33 0.96
C PRO A 368 11.41 -30.58 1.82
N SER A 369 10.44 -31.43 1.47
CA SER A 369 10.18 -32.69 2.18
C SER A 369 11.27 -33.76 2.00
N THR A 370 12.20 -33.57 1.06
CA THR A 370 13.36 -34.46 0.86
C THR A 370 14.63 -33.99 1.57
N VAL A 371 14.65 -32.75 2.03
CA VAL A 371 15.64 -32.26 2.98
C VAL A 371 15.02 -32.53 4.35
N GLU A 372 15.71 -33.30 5.22
CA GLU A 372 15.30 -33.48 6.62
C GLU A 372 15.34 -32.17 7.41
N VAL A 373 14.61 -31.19 6.96
CA VAL A 373 14.22 -30.05 7.75
C VAL A 373 12.97 -30.50 8.50
N ASP A 374 13.09 -30.61 9.80
CA ASP A 374 11.94 -30.91 10.64
C ASP A 374 10.89 -29.82 10.44
N LEU A 375 9.97 -30.06 9.52
CA LEU A 375 8.88 -29.14 9.20
C LEU A 375 7.94 -28.93 10.40
N GLN A 376 8.05 -29.75 11.44
CA GLN A 376 7.35 -29.52 12.71
C GLN A 376 7.95 -28.34 13.48
N GLU A 377 9.21 -27.99 13.25
CA GLU A 377 9.80 -26.76 13.82
C GLU A 377 9.36 -25.49 13.08
N ILE A 378 8.88 -25.59 11.83
CA ILE A 378 8.30 -24.47 11.10
C ILE A 378 6.79 -24.39 11.41
N LYS A 379 6.46 -24.31 12.66
CA LYS A 379 5.12 -23.90 13.05
C LYS A 379 4.98 -22.44 12.62
N TYR A 380 3.97 -22.15 11.80
CA TYR A 380 3.49 -20.79 11.67
C TYR A 380 3.09 -20.35 13.07
N PHE A 381 3.94 -19.52 13.66
CA PHE A 381 3.60 -18.92 14.92
C PHE A 381 2.43 -17.98 14.67
N ARG A 382 1.29 -18.34 15.21
CA ARG A 382 0.14 -17.46 15.29
C ARG A 382 0.06 -16.95 16.71
N PHE A 383 0.15 -15.64 16.85
CA PHE A 383 -0.16 -15.03 18.13
C PHE A 383 -1.60 -15.38 18.54
N PRO A 384 -1.84 -15.65 19.84
CA PRO A 384 -3.19 -15.95 20.31
C PRO A 384 -4.09 -14.73 20.13
N ASN A 385 -5.30 -14.95 19.61
CA ASN A 385 -6.34 -13.93 19.69
C ASN A 385 -6.74 -13.72 21.14
N TYR A 386 -7.06 -12.48 21.50
CA TYR A 386 -7.57 -12.15 22.82
C TYR A 386 -9.02 -11.65 22.72
N GLN A 387 -9.85 -12.07 23.65
CA GLN A 387 -11.23 -11.61 23.74
C GLN A 387 -11.66 -11.47 25.19
N CYS A 388 -12.27 -10.35 25.51
CA CYS A 388 -13.00 -10.12 26.76
C CYS A 388 -14.39 -9.55 26.45
N SER A 389 -15.13 -9.13 27.49
CA SER A 389 -16.46 -8.52 27.33
C SER A 389 -16.44 -7.23 26.49
N ASP A 390 -15.38 -6.46 26.58
CA ASP A 390 -15.33 -5.07 26.13
C ASP A 390 -14.65 -4.94 24.77
N TYR A 391 -13.70 -5.85 24.44
CA TYR A 391 -12.93 -5.76 23.21
C TYR A 391 -12.34 -7.12 22.78
N LYS A 392 -11.89 -7.16 21.51
CA LYS A 392 -11.17 -8.30 20.93
C LYS A 392 -9.91 -7.80 20.26
N ILE A 393 -8.82 -8.58 20.37
CA ILE A 393 -7.57 -8.34 19.64
C ILE A 393 -7.33 -9.55 18.76
N ASN A 394 -7.09 -9.32 17.48
CA ASN A 394 -6.71 -10.36 16.53
C ASN A 394 -5.66 -9.86 15.53
N GLN A 395 -5.21 -10.79 14.69
CA GLN A 395 -4.21 -10.54 13.66
C GLN A 395 -2.98 -9.82 14.23
N ILE A 396 -2.45 -10.36 15.33
CA ILE A 396 -1.20 -9.88 15.88
C ILE A 396 -0.08 -10.35 14.95
N GLU A 397 0.71 -9.40 14.47
CA GLU A 397 1.86 -9.61 13.59
C GLU A 397 3.14 -9.20 14.31
N ASP A 398 4.21 -9.96 14.07
CA ASP A 398 5.54 -9.61 14.57
C ASP A 398 6.19 -8.60 13.63
N ALA A 399 6.38 -7.38 14.11
CA ALA A 399 7.09 -6.30 13.45
C ALA A 399 8.43 -5.99 14.13
N SER A 400 8.96 -6.94 14.92
CA SER A 400 10.19 -6.77 15.69
C SER A 400 11.41 -6.60 14.80
N LEU A 401 12.33 -5.76 15.23
CA LEU A 401 13.63 -5.52 14.61
C LEU A 401 14.71 -5.57 15.68
N ASP A 402 15.77 -6.30 15.40
CA ASP A 402 16.97 -6.43 16.22
C ASP A 402 16.69 -6.70 17.70
N ASP A 403 16.91 -5.71 18.54
CA ASP A 403 16.74 -5.74 19.98
C ASP A 403 15.40 -5.15 20.45
N ARG A 404 14.50 -4.80 19.53
CA ARG A 404 13.20 -4.18 19.87
C ARG A 404 12.04 -5.07 19.46
N LYS A 405 11.23 -5.45 20.42
CA LYS A 405 9.97 -6.13 20.15
C LYS A 405 8.90 -5.13 19.75
N ARG A 406 8.33 -5.35 18.56
CA ARG A 406 7.23 -4.56 18.02
C ARG A 406 6.12 -5.48 17.57
N LEU A 407 4.88 -5.12 17.88
CA LEU A 407 3.72 -5.86 17.46
C LEU A 407 2.74 -4.93 16.72
N LYS A 408 2.13 -5.44 15.68
CA LYS A 408 1.01 -4.80 14.99
C LYS A 408 -0.24 -5.64 15.20
N CYS A 409 -1.39 -5.02 15.42
CA CYS A 409 -2.64 -5.77 15.60
C CYS A 409 -3.88 -4.95 15.27
N ARG A 410 -5.01 -5.66 15.21
CA ARG A 410 -6.34 -5.06 15.14
C ARG A 410 -7.04 -5.18 16.49
N LEU A 411 -7.57 -4.06 16.98
CA LEU A 411 -8.39 -3.95 18.17
C LEU A 411 -9.83 -3.68 17.76
N TYR A 412 -10.73 -4.57 18.12
CA TYR A 412 -12.16 -4.43 17.88
C TYR A 412 -12.87 -4.08 19.18
N ILE A 413 -13.47 -2.90 19.20
CA ILE A 413 -14.24 -2.37 20.33
C ILE A 413 -15.74 -2.48 20.05
N GLY A 414 -16.57 -2.45 21.10
CA GLY A 414 -18.02 -2.43 20.97
C GLY A 414 -18.56 -1.12 20.40
N ASP A 415 -19.83 -0.86 20.64
CA ASP A 415 -20.56 0.28 20.08
C ASP A 415 -20.23 1.62 20.77
N THR A 416 -19.37 1.63 21.80
CA THR A 416 -19.05 2.88 22.50
C THR A 416 -18.49 3.94 21.57
N THR A 417 -19.03 5.15 21.68
CA THR A 417 -18.51 6.33 20.99
C THR A 417 -17.77 7.27 21.92
N ASP A 418 -17.86 7.03 23.24
CA ASP A 418 -17.19 7.89 24.24
C ASP A 418 -15.67 7.76 24.11
N LYS A 419 -15.02 8.87 23.81
CA LYS A 419 -13.57 8.95 23.64
C LYS A 419 -12.80 8.45 24.87
N ALA A 420 -13.27 8.75 26.08
CA ALA A 420 -12.63 8.35 27.30
C ALA A 420 -12.71 6.83 27.54
N GLU A 421 -13.86 6.22 27.24
CA GLU A 421 -14.04 4.78 27.29
C GLU A 421 -13.16 4.06 26.25
N ILE A 422 -13.11 4.59 25.02
CA ILE A 422 -12.24 4.05 23.96
C ILE A 422 -10.77 4.11 24.40
N LEU A 423 -10.32 5.23 24.97
CA LEU A 423 -8.95 5.40 25.46
C LEU A 423 -8.63 4.40 26.58
N GLU A 424 -9.57 4.12 27.47
CA GLU A 424 -9.38 3.13 28.52
C GLU A 424 -9.26 1.71 27.96
N ILE A 425 -10.05 1.36 26.95
CA ILE A 425 -9.92 0.07 26.23
C ILE A 425 -8.53 -0.02 25.57
N ILE A 426 -8.08 1.05 24.91
CA ILE A 426 -6.75 1.11 24.29
C ILE A 426 -5.66 0.86 25.35
N ARG A 427 -5.73 1.50 26.50
CA ARG A 427 -4.76 1.29 27.60
C ARG A 427 -4.74 -0.16 28.08
N LYS A 428 -5.91 -0.75 28.33
CA LYS A 428 -6.02 -2.17 28.72
C LYS A 428 -5.44 -3.10 27.65
N SER A 429 -5.70 -2.81 26.39
CA SER A 429 -5.16 -3.61 25.28
C SER A 429 -3.65 -3.51 25.17
N ILE A 430 -3.06 -2.33 25.39
CA ILE A 430 -1.61 -2.12 25.42
C ILE A 430 -0.98 -2.93 26.56
N GLU A 431 -1.53 -2.88 27.78
CA GLU A 431 -1.00 -3.63 28.90
C GLU A 431 -1.01 -5.15 28.66
N TRP A 432 -2.04 -5.67 28.00
CA TRP A 432 -2.06 -7.07 27.62
C TRP A 432 -1.04 -7.37 26.50
N LEU A 433 -0.99 -6.56 25.44
CA LEU A 433 -0.09 -6.76 24.30
C LEU A 433 1.39 -6.73 24.69
N LYS A 434 1.76 -5.91 25.68
CA LYS A 434 3.13 -5.87 26.20
C LYS A 434 3.58 -7.23 26.73
N THR A 435 2.68 -8.01 27.31
CA THR A 435 2.99 -9.32 27.90
C THR A 435 2.99 -10.48 26.92
N VAL A 436 2.51 -10.27 25.69
CA VAL A 436 2.44 -11.31 24.67
C VAL A 436 3.84 -11.77 24.30
N LYS A 437 4.10 -13.07 24.42
CA LYS A 437 5.38 -13.69 24.09
C LYS A 437 5.26 -14.55 22.86
N ASN A 438 6.29 -14.57 22.05
CA ASN A 438 6.40 -15.35 20.81
C ASN A 438 7.66 -16.21 20.80
N VAL A 439 7.92 -16.89 21.92
CA VAL A 439 9.13 -17.70 22.16
C VAL A 439 9.36 -18.81 21.14
N ASP A 440 8.29 -19.29 20.52
CA ASP A 440 8.33 -20.37 19.52
C ASP A 440 8.49 -19.87 18.08
N SER A 441 8.68 -18.56 17.91
CA SER A 441 8.94 -18.02 16.56
C SER A 441 10.24 -18.59 16.00
N PRO A 442 10.22 -19.27 14.83
CA PRO A 442 11.41 -19.89 14.25
C PRO A 442 12.39 -18.90 13.63
N THR A 443 12.05 -17.61 13.61
CA THR A 443 12.80 -16.56 12.95
C THR A 443 13.89 -15.94 13.81
N ILE A 444 14.67 -15.05 13.23
CA ILE A 444 15.69 -14.18 13.83
C ILE A 444 15.24 -13.47 15.13
N HIS A 445 13.96 -13.50 15.44
CA HIS A 445 13.35 -12.79 16.56
C HIS A 445 13.24 -13.59 17.86
N ARG A 446 13.88 -14.77 17.96
CA ARG A 446 13.88 -15.57 19.22
C ARG A 446 14.26 -14.72 20.44
N LYS A 447 15.22 -13.82 20.28
CA LYS A 447 15.68 -12.93 21.36
C LYS A 447 14.60 -11.93 21.74
N SER A 448 13.96 -11.29 20.79
CA SER A 448 12.87 -10.32 21.04
C SER A 448 11.57 -11.02 21.45
N GLY A 449 11.39 -12.29 21.11
CA GLY A 449 10.18 -13.05 21.42
C GLY A 449 9.86 -13.16 22.92
N THR A 450 10.88 -13.14 23.80
CA THR A 450 10.72 -13.21 25.26
C THR A 450 10.60 -11.84 25.92
N MET A 451 10.90 -10.75 25.21
CA MET A 451 10.87 -9.38 25.72
C MET A 451 9.43 -8.88 25.85
N GLU A 452 9.22 -7.86 26.66
CA GLU A 452 8.02 -7.03 26.57
C GLU A 452 8.04 -6.22 25.28
N ALA A 453 6.86 -5.97 24.72
CA ALA A 453 6.78 -5.17 23.50
C ALA A 453 7.14 -3.71 23.80
N ASP A 454 8.15 -3.20 23.08
CA ASP A 454 8.61 -1.81 23.15
C ASP A 454 7.78 -0.86 22.29
N ALA A 455 7.22 -1.37 21.19
CA ALA A 455 6.31 -0.60 20.35
C ALA A 455 5.09 -1.44 19.91
N LEU A 456 3.93 -0.78 19.86
CA LEU A 456 2.67 -1.39 19.45
C LEU A 456 1.98 -0.49 18.43
N TYR A 457 1.57 -1.08 17.32
CA TYR A 457 0.80 -0.44 16.24
C TYR A 457 -0.60 -1.04 16.22
N ILE A 458 -1.59 -0.27 16.65
CA ILE A 458 -2.95 -0.79 16.87
C ILE A 458 -3.92 -0.04 15.96
N ASN A 459 -4.58 -0.78 15.07
CA ASN A 459 -5.69 -0.27 14.29
C ASN A 459 -7.00 -0.58 15.02
N VAL A 460 -7.74 0.45 15.40
CA VAL A 460 -8.96 0.32 16.21
C VAL A 460 -10.19 0.37 15.33
N TYR A 461 -11.03 -0.65 15.43
CA TYR A 461 -12.28 -0.79 14.68
C TYR A 461 -13.46 -1.02 15.61
N ARG A 462 -14.65 -0.58 15.22
CA ARG A 462 -15.89 -1.00 15.87
C ARG A 462 -16.36 -2.34 15.38
N TYR A 463 -16.96 -3.08 16.28
CA TYR A 463 -17.57 -4.37 15.99
C TYR A 463 -19.00 -4.42 16.54
N ASP A 464 -19.97 -4.51 15.67
CA ASP A 464 -21.35 -4.78 16.02
C ASP A 464 -21.66 -6.26 15.75
N ALA A 465 -21.70 -7.06 16.81
CA ALA A 465 -21.97 -8.49 16.74
C ALA A 465 -23.33 -8.83 16.11
N ARG A 466 -24.27 -7.87 16.09
CA ARG A 466 -25.60 -8.06 15.51
C ARG A 466 -25.61 -7.87 14.00
N LYS A 467 -24.71 -7.03 13.48
CA LYS A 467 -24.62 -6.69 12.06
C LYS A 467 -23.56 -7.51 11.32
N ASN A 468 -22.45 -7.83 11.98
CA ASN A 468 -21.31 -8.50 11.38
C ASN A 468 -20.98 -9.78 12.12
N LYS A 469 -21.26 -10.92 11.52
CA LYS A 469 -20.83 -12.23 12.04
C LYS A 469 -19.31 -12.41 11.99
N GLU A 470 -18.63 -11.66 11.13
CA GLU A 470 -17.18 -11.68 10.94
C GLU A 470 -16.56 -10.33 11.31
N LEU A 471 -15.33 -10.38 11.86
CA LEU A 471 -14.54 -9.20 12.21
C LEU A 471 -13.85 -8.68 10.94
N LEU A 472 -14.56 -7.87 10.17
CA LEU A 472 -14.02 -7.27 8.95
C LEU A 472 -13.53 -5.84 9.23
N PRO A 473 -12.25 -5.53 8.94
CA PRO A 473 -11.79 -4.16 8.96
C PRO A 473 -12.38 -3.41 7.76
N SER A 474 -13.04 -2.31 8.02
CA SER A 474 -13.53 -1.42 6.97
C SER A 474 -13.29 0.04 7.36
N ASN A 475 -13.23 0.92 6.37
CA ASN A 475 -13.11 2.33 6.62
C ASN A 475 -14.31 2.88 7.41
N GLU A 476 -15.50 2.32 7.21
CA GLU A 476 -16.69 2.69 7.98
C GLU A 476 -16.53 2.39 9.47
N ASN A 477 -15.96 1.24 9.81
CA ASN A 477 -15.80 0.77 11.19
C ASN A 477 -14.56 1.34 11.87
N PHE A 478 -13.64 1.92 11.12
CA PHE A 478 -12.37 2.40 11.62
C PHE A 478 -12.55 3.61 12.56
N VAL A 479 -11.87 3.59 13.70
CA VAL A 479 -11.99 4.60 14.77
C VAL A 479 -10.73 5.43 14.92
N CYS A 480 -9.58 4.79 15.07
CA CYS A 480 -8.31 5.49 15.22
C CYS A 480 -7.11 4.55 14.98
N PHE A 481 -5.97 5.16 14.69
CA PHE A 481 -4.66 4.52 14.82
C PHE A 481 -4.07 4.82 16.19
N VAL A 482 -3.34 3.86 16.73
CA VAL A 482 -2.63 4.00 18.00
C VAL A 482 -1.18 3.54 17.82
N ASP A 483 -0.27 4.37 18.26
CA ASP A 483 1.16 4.11 18.30
C ASP A 483 1.65 4.22 19.74
N TYR A 484 2.02 3.09 20.34
CA TYR A 484 2.64 3.05 21.65
C TYR A 484 4.15 2.84 21.50
N ASN A 485 4.94 3.64 22.19
CA ASN A 485 6.38 3.60 22.13
C ASN A 485 6.99 3.77 23.54
N ALA A 486 7.36 2.66 24.18
CA ALA A 486 7.87 2.65 25.53
C ALA A 486 9.22 3.36 25.68
N SER A 487 10.15 3.12 24.77
CA SER A 487 11.50 3.68 24.84
C SER A 487 11.61 5.11 24.32
N GLY A 488 10.58 5.62 23.64
CA GLY A 488 10.63 6.92 22.97
C GLY A 488 11.60 6.99 21.79
N LYS A 489 12.28 5.88 21.44
CA LYS A 489 13.17 5.82 20.27
C LYS A 489 12.34 5.96 19.01
N THR A 490 12.73 6.90 18.16
CA THR A 490 12.06 7.13 16.88
C THR A 490 12.14 5.86 16.03
N THR A 491 10.97 5.34 15.67
CA THR A 491 10.85 4.33 14.62
C THR A 491 10.58 5.09 13.34
N LEU A 492 11.60 5.28 12.54
CA LEU A 492 11.50 6.04 11.29
C LEU A 492 10.61 5.38 10.23
N VAL A 493 10.03 4.22 10.52
CA VAL A 493 9.25 3.53 9.54
C VAL A 493 8.04 2.88 10.20
N ASN A 494 6.87 3.26 9.70
CA ASN A 494 5.58 2.63 9.96
C ASN A 494 5.12 2.60 11.42
N GLY A 495 5.27 3.70 12.12
CA GLY A 495 4.19 4.02 13.01
C GLY A 495 2.96 4.15 12.12
N GLY A 496 1.95 3.33 12.32
CA GLY A 496 0.76 3.37 11.48
C GLY A 496 -0.07 4.64 11.61
N LEU A 497 0.50 5.72 12.17
CA LEU A 497 -0.24 6.96 12.35
C LEU A 497 -0.36 7.70 11.02
N PRO A 498 -1.58 8.05 10.60
CA PRO A 498 -1.81 8.96 9.51
C PRO A 498 -1.20 10.32 9.85
N ARG A 499 -0.73 11.02 8.84
CA ARG A 499 -0.09 12.30 9.00
C ARG A 499 -1.11 13.40 9.28
N LYS A 500 -0.65 14.51 9.85
CA LYS A 500 -1.51 15.64 10.25
C LYS A 500 -2.29 16.29 9.11
N ILE A 501 -1.83 16.11 7.88
CA ILE A 501 -2.51 16.64 6.70
C ILE A 501 -3.86 15.99 6.40
N TRP A 502 -4.13 14.83 6.96
CA TRP A 502 -5.43 14.19 6.79
C TRP A 502 -6.46 14.94 7.63
N SER A 503 -7.21 15.78 6.97
CA SER A 503 -8.17 16.71 7.61
C SER A 503 -9.21 16.03 8.48
N HIS A 504 -9.43 14.73 8.31
CA HIS A 504 -10.40 13.94 9.07
C HIS A 504 -9.79 13.18 10.26
N PHE A 505 -8.51 13.45 10.57
CA PHE A 505 -7.86 12.90 11.75
C PHE A 505 -7.46 13.99 12.74
N HIS A 506 -7.74 13.72 14.01
CA HIS A 506 -7.29 14.54 15.13
C HIS A 506 -6.17 13.80 15.88
N HIS A 507 -4.99 14.39 15.92
CA HIS A 507 -3.83 13.84 16.59
C HIS A 507 -3.79 14.23 18.07
N GLU A 508 -3.57 13.25 18.93
CA GLU A 508 -3.49 13.42 20.37
C GLU A 508 -2.36 12.55 20.93
N LYS A 509 -1.63 13.09 21.92
CA LYS A 509 -0.60 12.36 22.65
C LYS A 509 -0.99 12.22 24.10
N VAL A 510 -1.01 10.98 24.59
CA VAL A 510 -1.35 10.65 25.97
C VAL A 510 -0.23 9.81 26.57
N GLY A 511 0.74 10.45 27.20
CA GLY A 511 1.95 9.79 27.72
C GLY A 511 2.79 9.19 26.59
N GLN A 512 2.95 7.87 26.59
CA GLN A 512 3.70 7.11 25.56
C GLN A 512 2.83 6.66 24.38
N ILE A 513 1.56 7.10 24.34
CA ILE A 513 0.59 6.72 23.32
C ILE A 513 0.34 7.92 22.43
N ASP A 514 0.61 7.78 21.15
CA ASP A 514 0.20 8.70 20.10
C ASP A 514 -1.04 8.14 19.39
N ILE A 515 -2.09 8.94 19.22
CA ILE A 515 -3.35 8.50 18.64
C ILE A 515 -3.75 9.45 17.52
N ALA A 516 -4.11 8.89 16.37
CA ALA A 516 -4.78 9.62 15.32
C ALA A 516 -6.26 9.22 15.28
N TRP A 517 -7.08 10.03 15.89
CA TRP A 517 -8.52 9.85 15.97
C TRP A 517 -9.20 10.23 14.66
N ARG A 518 -10.06 9.37 14.15
CA ARG A 518 -10.88 9.72 13.00
C ARG A 518 -12.06 10.59 13.43
N GLU A 519 -12.18 11.77 12.87
CA GLU A 519 -13.28 12.69 13.14
C GLU A 519 -14.64 12.06 12.81
N GLY A 520 -15.65 12.38 13.62
CA GLY A 520 -16.98 11.80 13.49
C GLY A 520 -17.13 10.36 13.99
N LYS A 521 -16.04 9.72 14.46
CA LYS A 521 -16.08 8.35 14.99
C LYS A 521 -16.05 8.28 16.51
N TYR A 522 -15.96 9.39 17.20
CA TYR A 522 -16.01 9.47 18.65
C TYR A 522 -16.79 10.69 19.12
N THR A 523 -17.24 10.66 20.38
CA THR A 523 -17.89 11.76 21.06
C THR A 523 -17.09 12.12 22.31
N ILE A 524 -17.01 13.40 22.59
CA ILE A 524 -16.45 13.90 23.84
C ILE A 524 -17.63 14.19 24.73
N ARG A 525 -17.73 13.49 25.86
CA ARG A 525 -18.72 13.87 26.88
C ARG A 525 -18.39 15.29 27.32
N SER A 526 -19.31 16.22 27.17
CA SER A 526 -19.18 17.52 27.80
C SER A 526 -19.21 17.28 29.31
N VAL A 527 -18.05 17.28 29.92
CA VAL A 527 -17.98 17.27 31.38
C VAL A 527 -18.61 18.56 31.83
N ARG A 528 -19.72 18.46 32.57
CA ARG A 528 -20.33 19.63 33.21
C ARG A 528 -19.22 20.38 33.91
N LYS A 529 -18.98 21.65 33.52
CA LYS A 529 -17.99 22.46 34.23
C LYS A 529 -18.31 22.47 35.72
N ILE A 530 -17.44 21.85 36.49
CA ILE A 530 -17.62 21.73 37.91
C ILE A 530 -17.29 23.10 38.54
N GLY A 531 -18.24 23.66 39.22
CA GLY A 531 -18.03 24.90 39.92
C GLY A 531 -16.94 24.77 40.98
N ALA A 532 -16.07 25.77 41.11
CA ALA A 532 -14.93 25.74 42.04
C ALA A 532 -15.33 25.38 43.49
N ASN A 533 -16.57 25.64 43.86
CA ASN A 533 -17.11 25.38 45.20
C ASN A 533 -17.97 24.11 45.28
N GLU A 534 -18.21 23.40 44.21
CA GLU A 534 -18.92 22.11 44.23
C GLU A 534 -18.03 21.02 44.87
N LEU A 535 -18.66 19.95 45.36
CA LEU A 535 -17.94 18.79 45.87
C LEU A 535 -17.17 18.13 44.69
N CYS A 536 -15.94 17.73 44.99
CA CYS A 536 -15.09 17.10 43.96
C CYS A 536 -15.66 15.75 43.55
N PRO A 537 -15.82 15.46 42.25
CA PRO A 537 -16.34 14.19 41.77
C PRO A 537 -15.47 12.97 42.09
N CYS A 538 -14.23 13.17 42.54
CA CYS A 538 -13.33 12.08 42.96
C CYS A 538 -13.76 11.37 44.26
N GLY A 539 -14.85 11.82 44.87
CA GLY A 539 -15.37 11.21 46.10
C GLY A 539 -14.62 11.62 47.39
N SER A 540 -13.67 12.56 47.32
CA SER A 540 -12.87 13.00 48.47
C SER A 540 -13.64 13.80 49.52
N GLY A 541 -14.89 14.20 49.22
CA GLY A 541 -15.66 15.10 50.11
C GLY A 541 -15.18 16.56 50.16
N LEU A 542 -14.11 16.89 49.42
CA LEU A 542 -13.56 18.25 49.37
C LEU A 542 -14.17 19.05 48.24
N LYS A 543 -14.17 20.39 48.33
CA LYS A 543 -14.54 21.29 47.22
C LYS A 543 -13.56 21.11 46.06
N PHE A 544 -14.06 21.14 44.83
CA PHE A 544 -13.27 20.93 43.59
C PHE A 544 -12.00 21.79 43.56
N LYS A 545 -12.08 23.09 43.88
CA LYS A 545 -10.92 23.99 43.95
C LYS A 545 -9.81 23.56 44.94
N LYS A 546 -10.17 22.76 45.96
CA LYS A 546 -9.24 22.28 46.99
C LYS A 546 -8.78 20.84 46.74
N CYS A 547 -9.24 20.18 45.68
CA CYS A 547 -8.96 18.78 45.41
C CYS A 547 -8.34 18.56 44.03
N CYS A 548 -9.14 18.49 42.97
CA CYS A 548 -8.68 18.08 41.65
C CYS A 548 -8.59 19.21 40.60
N ARG A 549 -8.95 20.45 40.94
CA ARG A 549 -8.84 21.58 40.02
C ARG A 549 -7.37 21.83 39.66
N GLY A 550 -7.07 21.94 38.38
CA GLY A 550 -5.70 22.11 37.87
C GLY A 550 -4.84 20.84 37.85
N LYS A 551 -5.45 19.67 38.10
CA LYS A 551 -4.76 18.37 38.00
C LYS A 551 -5.05 17.63 36.69
N GLY A 552 -5.80 18.26 35.78
CA GLY A 552 -6.14 17.69 34.47
C GLY A 552 -7.08 16.48 34.50
N ILE A 553 -7.74 16.21 35.63
CA ILE A 553 -8.64 15.06 35.78
C ILE A 553 -10.09 15.43 35.45
N TYR A 554 -10.50 16.66 35.77
CA TYR A 554 -11.88 17.17 35.62
C TYR A 554 -11.90 18.64 35.17
N ASP A 555 -10.80 19.16 34.63
CA ASP A 555 -10.70 20.57 34.18
C ASP A 555 -11.26 20.81 32.80
#